data_f861387dedea6fb98c09c0a5c270e3cf
#
_entry.id   f861387dedea6fb98c09c0a5c270e3cf
#
_cell.length_a   1.000
_cell.length_b   1.000
_cell.length_c   1.000
_cell.angle_alpha   90.00
_cell.angle_beta   90.00
_cell.angle_gamma   90.00
#
_symmetry.space_group_name_H-M   'P 1'
#
loop_
_entity.id
_entity.type
_entity.pdbx_description
1 polymer ?
#
loop_
_entity_poly.entity_id
_entity_poly.type
_entity_poly.pdbx_seq_one_letter_code
_entity_poly.pdbx_strand_id
1 'polypeptide(L)'
;MSTNKILNDINLSAKPYVIYKTSNGFDLFTDFSKKIILSNNNVTNFLETISSNKKKIKKTDLYIGFFGYELLNYLIGIKFPKQKTNFFPKGIFYKPETLISLSENLSFKAPSTEKKNKQFKININRKNYTKIFNKFKKKIKQGETYQIKICTKYKNKSKIDPLDFFCRLSKSNLAPEAFLIKDKNYSVISCSPETLIEKKGRSIITKPIAGTL
;
A
#
# COMPACT_ATOMS: atom_id res chain seq x y z
N MET A 1 -1.11 -26.26 10.60
CA MET A 1 -0.95 -25.17 11.61
C MET A 1 -2.12 -24.23 11.44
N SER A 2 -2.78 -23.76 12.51
CA SER A 2 -3.91 -22.83 12.35
C SER A 2 -3.43 -21.43 11.92
N THR A 3 -4.23 -20.74 11.11
CA THR A 3 -3.93 -19.36 10.66
C THR A 3 -3.60 -18.42 11.84
N ASN A 4 -4.34 -18.52 12.94
CA ASN A 4 -4.12 -17.71 14.12
C ASN A 4 -2.75 -17.94 14.77
N LYS A 5 -2.28 -19.19 14.82
CA LYS A 5 -0.94 -19.51 15.34
C LYS A 5 0.14 -18.90 14.47
N ILE A 6 0.01 -19.04 13.13
CA ILE A 6 0.94 -18.44 12.17
C ILE A 6 1.02 -16.91 12.34
N LEU A 7 -0.14 -16.24 12.46
CA LEU A 7 -0.20 -14.79 12.65
C LEU A 7 0.43 -14.32 13.96
N ASN A 8 0.24 -15.07 15.04
CA ASN A 8 0.89 -14.80 16.31
C ASN A 8 2.42 -14.92 16.20
N ASP A 9 2.89 -16.03 15.65
CA ASP A 9 4.32 -16.32 15.53
C ASP A 9 5.03 -15.25 14.67
N ILE A 10 4.44 -14.86 13.54
CA ILE A 10 5.03 -13.84 12.67
C ILE A 10 5.02 -12.44 13.30
N ASN A 11 3.98 -12.09 14.04
CA ASN A 11 3.91 -10.79 14.72
C ASN A 11 4.93 -10.66 15.85
N LEU A 12 5.19 -11.76 16.56
CA LEU A 12 6.21 -11.83 17.62
C LEU A 12 7.65 -11.84 17.07
N SER A 13 7.85 -12.35 15.86
CA SER A 13 9.21 -12.52 15.29
C SER A 13 9.95 -11.21 15.00
N ALA A 14 9.26 -10.07 14.99
CA ALA A 14 9.78 -8.76 14.60
C ALA A 14 10.45 -8.71 13.19
N LYS A 15 10.36 -9.80 12.42
CA LYS A 15 10.85 -9.87 11.05
C LYS A 15 9.90 -9.15 10.08
N PRO A 16 10.39 -8.65 8.95
CA PRO A 16 9.52 -8.15 7.88
C PRO A 16 8.63 -9.26 7.31
N TYR A 17 7.39 -8.91 6.97
CA TYR A 17 6.49 -9.80 6.26
C TYR A 17 5.51 -9.01 5.40
N VAL A 18 4.89 -9.68 4.43
CA VAL A 18 3.85 -9.12 3.58
C VAL A 18 2.66 -10.07 3.58
N ILE A 19 1.47 -9.54 3.83
CA ILE A 19 0.20 -10.24 3.62
C ILE A 19 -0.50 -9.59 2.44
N TYR A 20 -0.95 -10.40 1.48
CA TYR A 20 -1.65 -9.94 0.29
C TYR A 20 -2.92 -10.75 0.05
N LYS A 21 -4.02 -10.07 -0.28
CA LYS A 21 -5.30 -10.71 -0.59
C LYS A 21 -5.24 -11.42 -1.94
N THR A 22 -5.77 -12.62 -2.00
CA THR A 22 -5.94 -13.43 -3.20
C THR A 22 -7.42 -13.75 -3.42
N SER A 23 -7.76 -14.44 -4.51
CA SER A 23 -9.12 -14.93 -4.73
C SER A 23 -9.60 -15.94 -3.68
N ASN A 24 -8.68 -16.64 -3.01
CA ASN A 24 -8.98 -17.77 -2.11
C ASN A 24 -8.53 -17.50 -0.67
N GLY A 25 -8.39 -16.25 -0.26
CA GLY A 25 -7.92 -15.88 1.07
C GLY A 25 -6.77 -14.90 1.04
N PHE A 26 -5.72 -15.19 1.80
CA PHE A 26 -4.54 -14.33 1.85
C PHE A 26 -3.27 -15.15 1.70
N ASP A 27 -2.27 -14.58 1.07
CA ASP A 27 -0.91 -15.11 1.01
C ASP A 27 0.00 -14.32 1.94
N LEU A 28 0.72 -15.04 2.81
CA LEU A 28 1.76 -14.49 3.68
C LEU A 28 3.12 -14.81 3.09
N PHE A 29 3.89 -13.76 2.83
CA PHE A 29 5.27 -13.83 2.33
C PHE A 29 6.24 -13.49 3.44
N THR A 30 7.26 -14.35 3.63
CA THR A 30 8.32 -14.19 4.64
C THR A 30 9.68 -14.59 4.09
N ASP A 31 10.70 -14.48 4.94
CA ASP A 31 12.08 -14.90 4.63
C ASP A 31 12.56 -14.34 3.29
N PHE A 32 12.84 -13.05 3.29
CA PHE A 32 13.19 -12.33 2.07
C PHE A 32 14.70 -12.47 1.77
N SER A 33 15.02 -13.07 0.61
CA SER A 33 16.39 -13.13 0.08
C SER A 33 16.90 -11.76 -0.37
N LYS A 34 16.00 -10.85 -0.74
CA LYS A 34 16.37 -9.52 -1.21
C LYS A 34 15.37 -8.47 -0.76
N LYS A 35 15.89 -7.32 -0.29
CA LYS A 35 15.16 -6.10 -0.01
C LYS A 35 15.73 -4.98 -0.86
N ILE A 36 14.91 -4.34 -1.67
CA ILE A 36 15.29 -3.28 -2.59
C ILE A 36 14.57 -2.00 -2.17
N ILE A 37 15.34 -1.00 -1.75
CA ILE A 37 14.80 0.35 -1.48
C ILE A 37 15.00 1.17 -2.75
N LEU A 38 13.90 1.68 -3.30
CA LEU A 38 13.93 2.46 -4.54
C LEU A 38 14.32 3.92 -4.29
N SER A 39 15.09 4.42 -5.23
CA SER A 39 15.54 5.79 -5.33
C SER A 39 15.54 6.21 -6.81
N ASN A 40 15.79 7.49 -7.08
CA ASN A 40 15.93 7.97 -8.45
C ASN A 40 17.06 7.25 -9.21
N ASN A 41 18.10 6.80 -8.49
CA ASN A 41 19.30 6.22 -9.09
C ASN A 41 19.16 4.73 -9.48
N ASN A 42 18.17 4.02 -8.93
CA ASN A 42 18.05 2.58 -9.14
C ASN A 42 16.68 2.11 -9.64
N VAL A 43 15.69 3.00 -9.74
CA VAL A 43 14.33 2.63 -10.16
C VAL A 43 14.30 2.10 -11.59
N THR A 44 15.04 2.68 -12.51
CA THR A 44 15.12 2.22 -13.92
C THR A 44 15.69 0.81 -14.00
N ASN A 45 16.85 0.57 -13.38
CA ASN A 45 17.48 -0.76 -13.35
C ASN A 45 16.56 -1.81 -12.68
N PHE A 46 15.80 -1.41 -11.67
CA PHE A 46 14.80 -2.28 -11.05
C PHE A 46 13.68 -2.65 -12.03
N LEU A 47 13.13 -1.67 -12.75
CA LEU A 47 12.08 -1.91 -13.75
C LEU A 47 12.57 -2.82 -14.88
N GLU A 48 13.81 -2.65 -15.35
CA GLU A 48 14.46 -3.55 -16.32
C GLU A 48 14.60 -4.97 -15.76
N THR A 49 15.03 -5.10 -14.48
CA THR A 49 15.16 -6.40 -13.82
C THR A 49 13.85 -7.15 -13.77
N ILE A 50 12.74 -6.48 -13.39
CA ILE A 50 11.43 -7.15 -13.31
C ILE A 50 10.83 -7.43 -14.69
N SER A 51 11.14 -6.62 -15.69
CA SER A 51 10.66 -6.82 -17.07
C SER A 51 11.41 -7.96 -17.80
N SER A 52 12.68 -8.19 -17.48
CA SER A 52 13.52 -9.23 -18.07
C SER A 52 13.25 -10.63 -17.52
N ASN A 53 12.59 -10.77 -16.38
CA ASN A 53 12.28 -12.05 -15.75
C ASN A 53 11.20 -12.82 -16.52
N LYS A 54 11.63 -13.64 -17.48
CA LYS A 54 10.75 -14.30 -18.46
C LYS A 54 10.06 -15.57 -17.97
N LYS A 55 10.53 -16.23 -16.91
CA LYS A 55 9.91 -17.49 -16.41
C LYS A 55 9.80 -17.48 -14.91
N LYS A 56 8.57 -17.60 -14.40
CA LYS A 56 8.31 -17.94 -12.99
C LYS A 56 8.42 -19.47 -12.86
N ILE A 57 9.37 -19.94 -12.08
CA ILE A 57 9.55 -21.36 -11.77
C ILE A 57 8.79 -21.71 -10.50
N LYS A 58 8.77 -20.78 -9.52
CA LYS A 58 8.12 -20.95 -8.21
C LYS A 58 7.12 -19.82 -7.95
N LYS A 59 6.16 -20.05 -7.07
CA LYS A 59 5.21 -19.02 -6.61
C LYS A 59 5.90 -17.84 -5.91
N THR A 60 7.10 -18.06 -5.38
CA THR A 60 7.94 -17.03 -4.75
C THR A 60 8.83 -16.26 -5.72
N ASP A 61 8.87 -16.63 -7.02
CA ASP A 61 9.62 -15.90 -8.05
C ASP A 61 8.89 -14.62 -8.46
N LEU A 62 8.81 -13.70 -7.49
CA LEU A 62 8.17 -12.40 -7.66
C LEU A 62 8.86 -11.36 -6.78
N TYR A 63 8.58 -10.10 -7.07
CA TYR A 63 8.85 -8.98 -6.17
C TYR A 63 7.54 -8.43 -5.65
N ILE A 64 7.43 -8.27 -4.34
CA ILE A 64 6.25 -7.70 -3.68
C ILE A 64 6.63 -6.43 -2.92
N GLY A 65 5.85 -5.36 -3.12
CA GLY A 65 6.19 -4.07 -2.55
C GLY A 65 5.30 -2.95 -3.07
N PHE A 66 5.82 -1.73 -3.05
CA PHE A 66 5.11 -0.56 -3.57
C PHE A 66 6.05 0.47 -4.21
N PHE A 67 5.49 1.24 -5.14
CA PHE A 67 6.08 2.47 -5.66
C PHE A 67 5.50 3.66 -4.92
N GLY A 68 6.37 4.50 -4.35
CA GLY A 68 5.95 5.76 -3.75
C GLY A 68 5.70 6.83 -4.82
N TYR A 69 4.76 7.72 -4.53
CA TYR A 69 4.37 8.79 -5.44
C TYR A 69 5.54 9.72 -5.82
N GLU A 70 6.52 9.85 -4.95
CA GLU A 70 7.72 10.69 -5.15
C GLU A 70 8.64 10.21 -6.28
N LEU A 71 8.53 8.95 -6.71
CA LEU A 71 9.26 8.44 -7.87
C LEU A 71 8.79 9.05 -9.19
N LEU A 72 7.58 9.59 -9.24
CA LEU A 72 7.04 10.27 -10.44
C LEU A 72 7.89 11.48 -10.84
N ASN A 73 8.53 12.17 -9.89
CA ASN A 73 9.45 13.26 -10.20
C ASN A 73 10.52 12.85 -11.21
N TYR A 74 11.02 11.63 -11.06
CA TYR A 74 12.07 11.11 -11.92
C TYR A 74 11.51 10.46 -13.19
N LEU A 75 10.44 9.65 -13.05
CA LEU A 75 9.92 8.83 -14.16
C LEU A 75 9.22 9.66 -15.24
N ILE A 76 8.54 10.74 -14.86
CA ILE A 76 7.75 11.56 -15.79
C ILE A 76 8.09 13.06 -15.73
N GLY A 77 9.20 13.44 -15.07
CA GLY A 77 9.69 14.81 -15.02
C GLY A 77 8.85 15.81 -14.23
N ILE A 78 7.88 15.34 -13.41
CA ILE A 78 7.06 16.24 -12.59
C ILE A 78 7.84 16.67 -11.35
N LYS A 79 8.00 17.99 -11.17
CA LYS A 79 8.63 18.55 -9.97
C LYS A 79 7.60 18.73 -8.86
N PHE A 80 7.70 17.92 -7.81
CA PHE A 80 6.94 18.14 -6.57
C PHE A 80 7.68 19.07 -5.61
N PRO A 81 6.97 19.84 -4.77
CA PRO A 81 7.59 20.59 -3.70
C PRO A 81 8.44 19.66 -2.81
N LYS A 82 9.65 20.12 -2.43
CA LYS A 82 10.51 19.38 -1.51
C LYS A 82 9.74 19.11 -0.21
N GLN A 83 9.48 17.85 0.09
CA GLN A 83 8.93 17.48 1.38
C GLN A 83 10.03 17.50 2.44
N LYS A 84 9.73 18.13 3.59
CA LYS A 84 10.61 18.08 4.75
C LYS A 84 10.75 16.64 5.21
N THR A 85 11.96 16.09 5.14
CA THR A 85 12.41 14.80 5.69
C THR A 85 11.34 13.69 5.73
N ASN A 86 11.32 12.86 4.70
CA ASN A 86 10.54 11.64 4.74
C ASN A 86 11.43 10.47 5.20
N PHE A 87 11.13 9.94 6.37
CA PHE A 87 11.67 8.65 6.83
C PHE A 87 11.05 7.47 6.05
N PHE A 88 10.06 7.73 5.22
CA PHE A 88 9.36 6.73 4.45
C PHE A 88 10.07 6.53 3.09
N PRO A 89 10.33 5.30 2.65
CA PRO A 89 11.04 5.03 1.41
C PRO A 89 10.21 5.47 0.19
N LYS A 90 10.87 5.94 -0.87
CA LYS A 90 10.23 6.27 -2.15
C LYS A 90 9.62 5.06 -2.84
N GLY A 91 10.03 3.89 -2.47
CA GLY A 91 9.50 2.59 -2.85
C GLY A 91 10.32 1.49 -2.22
N ILE A 92 9.73 0.34 -2.06
CA ILE A 92 10.42 -0.82 -1.52
C ILE A 92 9.84 -2.09 -2.12
N PHE A 93 10.72 -3.04 -2.44
CA PHE A 93 10.34 -4.35 -2.91
C PHE A 93 11.12 -5.44 -2.19
N TYR A 94 10.47 -6.56 -1.96
CA TYR A 94 11.00 -7.75 -1.33
C TYR A 94 10.92 -8.92 -2.31
N LYS A 95 11.96 -9.77 -2.34
CA LYS A 95 11.92 -11.08 -2.99
C LYS A 95 11.73 -12.14 -1.92
N PRO A 96 10.53 -12.74 -1.80
CA PRO A 96 10.25 -13.74 -0.79
C PRO A 96 10.87 -15.09 -1.11
N GLU A 97 11.18 -15.88 -0.09
CA GLU A 97 11.56 -17.29 -0.20
C GLU A 97 10.46 -18.20 0.30
N THR A 98 9.65 -17.73 1.25
CA THR A 98 8.56 -18.48 1.86
C THR A 98 7.21 -17.85 1.52
N LEU A 99 6.27 -18.70 1.13
CA LEU A 99 4.85 -18.39 0.91
C LEU A 99 3.99 -19.33 1.72
N ILE A 100 3.08 -18.78 2.52
CA ILE A 100 2.11 -19.51 3.31
C ILE A 100 0.72 -19.00 2.94
N SER A 101 -0.16 -19.89 2.47
CA SER A 101 -1.56 -19.53 2.21
C SER A 101 -2.36 -19.52 3.51
N LEU A 102 -3.08 -18.42 3.74
CA LEU A 102 -3.92 -18.20 4.91
C LEU A 102 -5.39 -18.23 4.51
N SER A 103 -6.26 -18.50 5.49
CA SER A 103 -7.72 -18.49 5.27
C SER A 103 -8.25 -17.09 4.92
N GLU A 104 -9.45 -17.03 4.34
CA GLU A 104 -10.15 -15.78 4.03
C GLU A 104 -10.47 -14.96 5.30
N ASN A 105 -10.74 -15.63 6.41
CA ASN A 105 -11.08 -15.01 7.68
C ASN A 105 -9.85 -14.81 8.55
N LEU A 106 -9.07 -13.77 8.28
CA LEU A 106 -7.98 -13.39 9.17
C LEU A 106 -8.54 -12.87 10.49
N SER A 107 -8.03 -13.43 11.58
CA SER A 107 -8.35 -12.96 12.92
C SER A 107 -7.08 -12.90 13.76
N PHE A 108 -6.74 -11.70 14.16
CA PHE A 108 -5.67 -11.43 15.10
C PHE A 108 -6.11 -10.28 16.00
N LYS A 109 -5.88 -10.42 17.29
CA LYS A 109 -6.13 -9.36 18.27
C LYS A 109 -4.84 -9.15 19.06
N ALA A 110 -4.25 -7.97 18.90
CA ALA A 110 -3.10 -7.61 19.71
C ALA A 110 -3.48 -7.55 21.20
N PRO A 111 -2.56 -7.88 22.13
CA PRO A 111 -2.74 -7.58 23.54
C PRO A 111 -3.07 -6.10 23.67
N SER A 112 -4.15 -5.79 24.36
CA SER A 112 -4.69 -4.43 24.42
C SER A 112 -3.66 -3.48 25.03
N THR A 113 -3.07 -2.66 24.20
CA THR A 113 -2.42 -1.43 24.62
C THR A 113 -3.43 -0.30 24.53
N GLU A 114 -4.53 -0.38 25.27
CA GLU A 114 -5.55 0.67 25.31
C GLU A 114 -4.95 1.97 25.82
N LYS A 115 -4.45 2.76 24.90
CA LYS A 115 -4.28 4.19 25.13
C LYS A 115 -5.41 4.90 24.38
N LYS A 116 -6.17 5.73 25.13
CA LYS A 116 -7.26 6.58 24.64
C LYS A 116 -7.03 7.02 23.21
N ASN A 117 -8.00 6.75 22.34
CA ASN A 117 -7.98 7.18 20.95
C ASN A 117 -7.71 8.68 20.87
N LYS A 118 -6.54 9.04 20.39
CA LYS A 118 -6.20 10.45 20.16
C LYS A 118 -6.99 10.94 18.95
N GLN A 119 -7.49 12.18 19.03
CA GLN A 119 -8.20 12.79 17.91
C GLN A 119 -7.36 12.85 16.65
N PHE A 120 -8.00 12.68 15.50
CA PHE A 120 -7.37 12.89 14.21
C PHE A 120 -7.13 14.37 13.96
N LYS A 121 -5.94 14.68 13.47
CA LYS A 121 -5.59 16.00 12.92
C LYS A 121 -5.76 15.98 11.41
N ILE A 122 -6.49 16.96 10.91
CA ILE A 122 -6.74 17.14 9.47
C ILE A 122 -5.79 18.21 8.94
N ASN A 123 -5.18 17.98 7.78
CA ASN A 123 -4.25 18.94 7.18
C ASN A 123 -4.94 20.17 6.56
N ILE A 124 -6.22 20.09 6.23
CA ILE A 124 -7.01 21.16 5.62
C ILE A 124 -8.30 21.33 6.42
N ASN A 125 -8.57 22.51 6.93
CA ASN A 125 -9.86 22.85 7.53
C ASN A 125 -10.90 23.16 6.46
N ARG A 126 -12.20 23.20 6.85
CA ARG A 126 -13.31 23.44 5.94
C ARG A 126 -13.15 24.75 5.13
N LYS A 127 -12.76 25.84 5.79
CA LYS A 127 -12.58 27.16 5.13
C LYS A 127 -11.54 27.09 4.01
N ASN A 128 -10.39 26.47 4.28
CA ASN A 128 -9.32 26.32 3.29
C ASN A 128 -9.71 25.33 2.18
N TYR A 129 -10.40 24.25 2.53
CA TYR A 129 -10.94 23.32 1.54
C TYR A 129 -11.88 24.03 0.56
N THR A 130 -12.82 24.83 1.05
CA THR A 130 -13.77 25.59 0.21
C THR A 130 -13.04 26.57 -0.71
N LYS A 131 -12.00 27.28 -0.21
CA LYS A 131 -11.18 28.15 -1.07
C LYS A 131 -10.51 27.41 -2.21
N ILE A 132 -9.89 26.26 -1.90
CA ILE A 132 -9.22 25.40 -2.89
C ILE A 132 -10.23 24.85 -3.88
N PHE A 133 -11.36 24.34 -3.42
CA PHE A 133 -12.45 23.83 -4.25
C PHE A 133 -12.95 24.88 -5.25
N ASN A 134 -13.27 26.10 -4.79
CA ASN A 134 -13.77 27.17 -5.65
C ASN A 134 -12.72 27.60 -6.68
N LYS A 135 -11.43 27.65 -6.29
CA LYS A 135 -10.32 27.92 -7.23
C LYS A 135 -10.27 26.88 -8.35
N PHE A 136 -10.31 25.61 -8.01
CA PHE A 136 -10.25 24.53 -8.99
C PHE A 136 -11.52 24.41 -9.82
N LYS A 137 -12.69 24.65 -9.23
CA LYS A 137 -13.95 24.72 -9.98
C LYS A 137 -13.90 25.80 -11.09
N LYS A 138 -13.28 26.95 -10.79
CA LYS A 138 -13.07 27.99 -11.80
C LYS A 138 -12.13 27.51 -12.91
N LYS A 139 -11.03 26.79 -12.59
CA LYS A 139 -10.10 26.24 -13.57
C LYS A 139 -10.73 25.20 -14.48
N ILE A 140 -11.61 24.33 -13.94
CA ILE A 140 -12.39 23.37 -14.74
C ILE A 140 -13.32 24.11 -15.69
N LYS A 141 -14.04 25.16 -15.22
CA LYS A 141 -14.92 25.98 -16.07
C LYS A 141 -14.16 26.74 -17.18
N GLN A 142 -12.91 27.07 -16.97
CA GLN A 142 -12.03 27.70 -17.95
C GLN A 142 -11.41 26.71 -18.96
N GLY A 143 -11.69 25.40 -18.82
CA GLY A 143 -11.13 24.36 -19.70
C GLY A 143 -9.68 24.01 -19.45
N GLU A 144 -9.05 24.51 -18.36
CA GLU A 144 -7.64 24.21 -18.04
C GLU A 144 -7.44 22.74 -17.64
N THR A 145 -8.50 22.08 -17.12
CA THR A 145 -8.51 20.65 -16.78
C THR A 145 -9.97 20.18 -16.68
N TYR A 146 -10.18 18.90 -16.89
CA TYR A 146 -11.52 18.31 -16.78
C TYR A 146 -11.82 17.74 -15.37
N GLN A 147 -10.77 17.40 -14.61
CA GLN A 147 -10.90 16.78 -13.29
C GLN A 147 -9.71 17.16 -12.38
N ILE A 148 -9.99 17.35 -11.10
CA ILE A 148 -8.97 17.56 -10.06
C ILE A 148 -9.39 16.80 -8.80
N LYS A 149 -8.42 16.09 -8.18
CA LYS A 149 -8.60 15.42 -6.90
C LYS A 149 -8.01 16.25 -5.77
N ILE A 150 -8.86 16.67 -4.82
CA ILE A 150 -8.41 17.35 -3.60
C ILE A 150 -8.25 16.29 -2.50
N CYS A 151 -7.00 16.06 -2.08
CA CYS A 151 -6.70 15.06 -1.06
C CYS A 151 -6.66 15.66 0.33
N THR A 152 -7.38 15.04 1.27
CA THR A 152 -7.35 15.37 2.70
C THR A 152 -6.55 14.32 3.45
N LYS A 153 -5.63 14.78 4.28
CA LYS A 153 -4.76 13.92 5.07
C LYS A 153 -5.18 13.92 6.54
N TYR A 154 -5.48 12.75 7.07
CA TYR A 154 -5.78 12.55 8.48
C TYR A 154 -4.56 11.97 9.19
N LYS A 155 -4.18 12.55 10.32
CA LYS A 155 -3.05 12.09 11.14
C LYS A 155 -3.52 11.78 12.55
N ASN A 156 -3.07 10.66 13.08
CA ASN A 156 -3.28 10.26 14.46
C ASN A 156 -1.94 9.79 15.07
N LYS A 157 -1.74 10.02 16.36
CA LYS A 157 -0.53 9.59 17.08
C LYS A 157 -0.77 8.35 17.97
N SER A 158 -1.86 7.63 17.78
CA SER A 158 -2.13 6.38 18.49
C SER A 158 -1.12 5.31 18.11
N LYS A 159 -0.69 4.53 19.09
CA LYS A 159 0.06 3.29 18.82
C LYS A 159 -0.96 2.23 18.43
N ILE A 160 -0.83 1.71 17.23
CA ILE A 160 -1.72 0.68 16.66
C ILE A 160 -0.84 -0.49 16.26
N ASP A 161 -1.24 -1.71 16.60
CA ASP A 161 -0.64 -2.91 16.04
C ASP A 161 -1.07 -3.03 14.57
N PRO A 162 -0.13 -3.10 13.60
CA PRO A 162 -0.46 -3.11 12.19
C PRO A 162 -1.24 -4.34 11.75
N LEU A 163 -0.97 -5.50 12.35
CA LEU A 163 -1.65 -6.75 12.00
C LEU A 163 -3.09 -6.77 12.51
N ASP A 164 -3.32 -6.38 13.77
CA ASP A 164 -4.66 -6.22 14.32
C ASP A 164 -5.49 -5.21 13.49
N PHE A 165 -4.88 -4.09 13.15
CA PHE A 165 -5.54 -3.07 12.33
C PHE A 165 -5.88 -3.60 10.94
N PHE A 166 -4.96 -4.31 10.27
CA PHE A 166 -5.20 -4.91 8.97
C PHE A 166 -6.33 -5.94 9.01
N CYS A 167 -6.34 -6.83 10.00
CA CYS A 167 -7.40 -7.83 10.16
C CYS A 167 -8.78 -7.17 10.37
N ARG A 168 -8.87 -6.10 11.14
CA ARG A 168 -10.12 -5.35 11.33
C ARG A 168 -10.54 -4.60 10.06
N LEU A 169 -9.59 -3.94 9.40
CA LEU A 169 -9.86 -3.19 8.18
C LEU A 169 -10.33 -4.09 7.03
N SER A 170 -9.66 -5.24 6.82
CA SER A 170 -10.03 -6.19 5.76
C SER A 170 -11.41 -6.83 5.96
N LYS A 171 -11.88 -6.93 7.22
CA LYS A 171 -13.24 -7.40 7.54
C LYS A 171 -14.30 -6.33 7.29
N SER A 172 -14.00 -5.07 7.63
CA SER A 172 -14.96 -3.96 7.46
C SER A 172 -15.00 -3.41 6.03
N ASN A 173 -13.93 -3.62 5.26
CA ASN A 173 -13.81 -3.15 3.89
C ASN A 173 -13.47 -4.34 2.98
N LEU A 174 -14.48 -4.88 2.31
CA LEU A 174 -14.36 -6.03 1.39
C LEU A 174 -13.73 -5.63 0.05
N ALA A 175 -12.65 -4.88 0.10
CA ALA A 175 -11.95 -4.43 -1.10
C ALA A 175 -11.35 -5.61 -1.89
N PRO A 176 -11.32 -5.55 -3.24
CA PRO A 176 -10.68 -6.58 -4.07
C PRO A 176 -9.18 -6.68 -3.82
N GLU A 177 -8.53 -5.55 -3.56
CA GLU A 177 -7.10 -5.47 -3.30
C GLU A 177 -6.86 -5.08 -1.84
N ALA A 178 -6.24 -5.96 -1.07
CA ALA A 178 -5.86 -5.66 0.31
C ALA A 178 -4.47 -6.21 0.62
N PHE A 179 -3.65 -5.40 1.30
CA PHE A 179 -2.33 -5.83 1.71
C PHE A 179 -1.85 -5.15 2.99
N LEU A 180 -0.97 -5.85 3.69
CA LEU A 180 -0.13 -5.34 4.77
C LEU A 180 1.32 -5.61 4.42
N ILE A 181 2.14 -4.58 4.34
CA ILE A 181 3.60 -4.68 4.33
C ILE A 181 4.09 -4.24 5.70
N LYS A 182 4.70 -5.14 6.45
CA LYS A 182 5.32 -4.86 7.76
C LYS A 182 6.82 -4.88 7.61
N ASP A 183 7.45 -3.76 7.92
CA ASP A 183 8.91 -3.65 8.05
C ASP A 183 9.28 -3.29 9.49
N LYS A 184 10.57 -3.23 9.81
CA LYS A 184 11.09 -2.91 11.14
C LYS A 184 10.56 -1.56 11.66
N ASN A 185 10.57 -0.53 10.83
CA ASN A 185 10.33 0.85 11.24
C ASN A 185 8.98 1.43 10.76
N TYR A 186 8.26 0.74 9.89
CA TYR A 186 6.98 1.21 9.34
C TYR A 186 6.12 0.05 8.89
N SER A 187 4.86 0.35 8.65
CA SER A 187 3.92 -0.57 8.01
C SER A 187 3.08 0.18 6.99
N VAL A 188 2.76 -0.49 5.91
CA VAL A 188 1.85 0.01 4.88
C VAL A 188 0.65 -0.91 4.83
N ILE A 189 -0.54 -0.34 5.00
CA ILE A 189 -1.80 -1.08 4.99
C ILE A 189 -2.70 -0.44 3.93
N SER A 190 -3.28 -1.25 3.09
CA SER A 190 -4.25 -0.81 2.08
C SER A 190 -5.38 -1.81 1.94
N CYS A 191 -6.59 -1.28 1.75
CA CYS A 191 -7.76 -1.97 1.22
C CYS A 191 -8.27 -1.11 0.07
N SER A 192 -7.84 -1.40 -1.16
CA SER A 192 -8.15 -0.61 -2.35
C SER A 192 -9.37 -1.17 -3.07
N PRO A 193 -10.35 -0.32 -3.41
CA PRO A 193 -11.55 -0.76 -4.13
C PRO A 193 -11.28 -1.06 -5.61
N GLU A 194 -10.11 -0.71 -6.12
CA GLU A 194 -9.82 -0.69 -7.55
C GLU A 194 -8.50 -1.39 -7.86
N THR A 195 -8.53 -2.27 -8.86
CA THR A 195 -7.33 -2.88 -9.46
C THR A 195 -6.85 -1.99 -10.60
N LEU A 196 -5.67 -1.37 -10.42
CA LEU A 196 -5.11 -0.48 -11.43
C LEU A 196 -4.72 -1.23 -12.70
N ILE A 197 -3.89 -2.27 -12.56
CA ILE A 197 -3.45 -3.12 -13.67
C ILE A 197 -3.24 -4.55 -13.15
N GLU A 198 -3.80 -5.51 -13.85
CA GLU A 198 -3.55 -6.92 -13.68
C GLU A 198 -3.06 -7.50 -15.00
N LYS A 199 -1.92 -8.22 -15.00
CA LYS A 199 -1.40 -8.90 -16.18
C LYS A 199 -1.50 -10.41 -15.99
N LYS A 200 -2.23 -11.08 -16.87
CA LYS A 200 -2.34 -12.55 -16.93
C LYS A 200 -1.91 -13.05 -18.30
N GLY A 201 -0.72 -13.66 -18.40
CA GLY A 201 -0.15 -14.09 -19.66
C GLY A 201 0.02 -12.91 -20.63
N ARG A 202 -0.72 -12.91 -21.75
CA ARG A 202 -0.74 -11.83 -22.74
C ARG A 202 -1.82 -10.78 -22.49
N SER A 203 -2.75 -11.03 -21.57
CA SER A 203 -3.85 -10.11 -21.26
C SER A 203 -3.46 -9.10 -20.20
N ILE A 204 -3.86 -7.85 -20.40
CA ILE A 204 -3.77 -6.76 -19.43
C ILE A 204 -5.19 -6.36 -19.10
N ILE A 205 -5.51 -6.33 -17.81
CA ILE A 205 -6.83 -6.02 -17.29
C ILE A 205 -6.72 -4.79 -16.38
N THR A 206 -7.62 -3.84 -16.57
CA THR A 206 -7.84 -2.73 -15.63
C THR A 206 -9.31 -2.70 -15.25
N LYS A 207 -9.60 -2.36 -13.99
CA LYS A 207 -10.99 -2.33 -13.46
C LYS A 207 -11.26 -0.95 -12.83
N PRO A 208 -11.33 0.13 -13.63
CA PRO A 208 -11.56 1.46 -13.12
C PRO A 208 -12.99 1.58 -12.56
N ILE A 209 -13.12 2.24 -11.41
CA ILE A 209 -14.40 2.60 -10.84
C ILE A 209 -14.72 4.04 -11.25
N ALA A 210 -15.79 4.23 -11.99
CA ALA A 210 -16.27 5.54 -12.38
C ALA A 210 -17.69 5.77 -11.81
N GLY A 211 -17.86 6.89 -11.12
CA GLY A 211 -19.12 7.28 -10.50
C GLY A 211 -19.30 6.73 -9.08
N THR A 212 -19.85 7.58 -8.23
CA THR A 212 -20.41 7.20 -6.92
C THR A 212 -21.87 7.57 -6.95
N LEU A 213 -22.75 6.62 -6.66
CA LEU A 213 -24.16 6.83 -6.37
C LEU A 213 -24.30 7.38 -4.95
#